data_7f771a5e0454be833482c2c6d91d4e90
#
_entry.id   7f771a5e0454be833482c2c6d91d4e90
#
_cell.length_a   1.000
_cell.length_b   1.000
_cell.length_c   1.000
_cell.angle_alpha   90.00
_cell.angle_beta   90.00
_cell.angle_gamma   90.00
#
_symmetry.space_group_name_H-M   'P 1'
#
loop_
_entity.id
_entity.type
_entity.pdbx_description
1 polymer ?
#
loop_
_entity_poly.entity_id
_entity_poly.type
_entity_poly.pdbx_seq_one_letter_code
_entity_poly.pdbx_strand_id
1 'polypeptide(L)'
;RKLTMESSLKNILTGVRGRILIDVLAIASLPLAAPLFANTATDELAPVARHEKIGQLVTEFIQKSHYRHASVDDDLSSEVLDRYVEALDNNRMYFLASDVAAFEQYRFLLDDMVRSEPLNPVFDMFDLYRTRVRERLTFALSQLESEPDFSVEESYEFDREDLPWATTSDELDEIWRKRVKNDALSLALAEKEWTEIQEVLEKRYSRFLKRMDQIKSDDVFETFMNAFAHTLDPHSSYLSPRNSEEYRIQMSLSYFGIGASLQIEDDYVMVINIIPGGPAAIDGLSQPKDKITA
;
A
#
# COMPACT_ATOMS: atom_id res chain seq x y z
N ARG A 1 -45.22 -20.03 -16.88
CA ARG A 1 -45.64 -21.38 -16.44
C ARG A 1 -44.95 -21.69 -15.11
N LYS A 2 -45.74 -21.48 -14.01
CA LYS A 2 -45.42 -21.89 -12.64
C LYS A 2 -45.50 -23.40 -12.54
N LEU A 3 -44.62 -24.01 -11.76
CA LEU A 3 -44.82 -25.31 -11.16
C LEU A 3 -44.31 -25.28 -9.72
N THR A 4 -45.28 -25.28 -8.82
CA THR A 4 -45.19 -25.58 -7.41
C THR A 4 -45.02 -27.10 -7.21
N MET A 5 -44.16 -27.47 -6.25
CA MET A 5 -44.27 -28.79 -5.59
C MET A 5 -44.17 -28.60 -4.08
N GLU A 6 -45.33 -28.63 -3.46
CA GLU A 6 -45.54 -29.00 -2.06
C GLU A 6 -45.79 -30.50 -1.95
N SER A 7 -45.55 -30.99 -0.79
CA SER A 7 -45.95 -32.24 -0.17
C SER A 7 -44.86 -33.31 -0.01
N SER A 8 -44.40 -33.49 1.18
CA SER A 8 -44.54 -34.75 1.93
C SER A 8 -43.60 -34.74 3.16
N LEU A 9 -44.17 -34.68 4.33
CA LEU A 9 -43.71 -35.35 5.54
C LEU A 9 -44.65 -35.04 6.73
N LYS A 10 -45.70 -35.76 6.79
CA LYS A 10 -46.45 -36.05 8.03
C LYS A 10 -46.28 -37.53 8.36
N ASN A 11 -46.08 -37.79 9.61
CA ASN A 11 -46.16 -39.03 10.37
C ASN A 11 -44.79 -39.58 10.83
N ILE A 12 -44.54 -39.36 12.12
CA ILE A 12 -44.45 -40.40 13.11
C ILE A 12 -44.48 -39.74 14.50
N LEU A 13 -45.65 -39.75 15.12
CA LEU A 13 -45.85 -39.60 16.54
C LEU A 13 -46.31 -40.96 17.06
N THR A 14 -45.63 -41.50 18.07
CA THR A 14 -46.26 -42.20 19.21
C THR A 14 -45.21 -42.75 20.18
N GLY A 15 -45.37 -42.35 21.43
CA GLY A 15 -45.11 -43.22 22.59
C GLY A 15 -43.82 -42.98 23.37
N VAL A 16 -43.87 -42.36 24.51
CA VAL A 16 -43.80 -42.99 25.83
C VAL A 16 -43.85 -41.91 26.93
N ARG A 17 -44.76 -42.10 27.87
CA ARG A 17 -44.95 -41.30 29.10
C ARG A 17 -43.79 -41.58 30.09
N GLY A 18 -43.24 -40.52 30.67
CA GLY A 18 -42.40 -40.60 31.86
C GLY A 18 -42.36 -39.24 32.56
N ARG A 19 -43.12 -39.12 33.67
CA ARG A 19 -43.13 -37.96 34.56
C ARG A 19 -41.82 -37.95 35.36
N ILE A 20 -41.06 -36.85 35.32
CA ILE A 20 -40.15 -36.43 36.40
C ILE A 20 -40.32 -34.93 36.59
N LEU A 21 -40.76 -34.54 37.79
CA LEU A 21 -40.68 -33.17 38.32
C LEU A 21 -39.23 -32.84 38.59
N ILE A 22 -38.72 -31.72 38.05
CA ILE A 22 -37.54 -31.06 38.58
C ILE A 22 -37.74 -29.55 38.49
N ASP A 23 -37.44 -28.91 39.61
CA ASP A 23 -37.59 -27.51 39.94
C ASP A 23 -37.03 -26.54 38.95
N VAL A 24 -37.77 -25.45 38.69
CA VAL A 24 -37.37 -24.30 37.90
C VAL A 24 -36.47 -23.40 38.75
N LEU A 25 -35.18 -23.45 38.50
CA LEU A 25 -34.25 -22.43 38.93
C LEU A 25 -34.02 -21.47 37.75
N ALA A 26 -34.69 -20.33 37.76
CA ALA A 26 -34.53 -19.28 36.77
C ALA A 26 -33.17 -18.59 36.98
N ILE A 27 -32.16 -18.97 36.22
CA ILE A 27 -30.93 -18.21 36.09
C ILE A 27 -31.12 -17.23 34.92
N ALA A 28 -31.27 -15.96 35.26
CA ALA A 28 -31.26 -14.85 34.30
C ALA A 28 -29.88 -14.75 33.67
N SER A 29 -29.70 -15.32 32.48
CA SER A 29 -28.51 -15.08 31.67
C SER A 29 -28.63 -13.73 30.97
N LEU A 30 -27.95 -12.71 31.50
CA LEU A 30 -27.65 -11.50 30.75
C LEU A 30 -26.76 -11.92 29.55
N PRO A 31 -27.07 -11.49 28.33
CA PRO A 31 -26.12 -11.62 27.23
C PRO A 31 -24.98 -10.63 27.48
N LEU A 32 -23.81 -11.16 27.79
CA LEU A 32 -22.55 -10.42 27.73
C LEU A 32 -22.33 -10.10 26.24
N ALA A 33 -22.68 -8.87 25.85
CA ALA A 33 -22.32 -8.35 24.53
C ALA A 33 -20.81 -8.21 24.51
N ALA A 34 -20.12 -9.20 23.99
CA ALA A 34 -18.72 -9.05 23.60
C ALA A 34 -18.67 -7.93 22.55
N PRO A 35 -17.76 -6.94 22.69
CA PRO A 35 -17.55 -5.98 21.63
C PRO A 35 -17.09 -6.78 20.40
N LEU A 36 -17.87 -6.74 19.32
CA LEU A 36 -17.38 -7.07 17.99
C LEU A 36 -16.29 -6.01 17.69
N PHE A 37 -15.06 -6.31 18.04
CA PHE A 37 -13.95 -5.71 17.32
C PHE A 37 -14.10 -6.18 15.88
N ALA A 38 -14.59 -5.28 15.03
CA ALA A 38 -14.45 -5.45 13.60
C ALA A 38 -12.95 -5.63 13.37
N ASN A 39 -12.55 -6.87 13.17
CA ASN A 39 -11.24 -7.20 12.67
C ASN A 39 -11.24 -6.61 11.26
N THR A 40 -10.77 -5.36 11.11
CA THR A 40 -10.32 -4.89 9.81
C THR A 40 -9.13 -5.78 9.50
N ALA A 41 -9.40 -6.89 8.82
CA ALA A 41 -8.37 -7.67 8.17
C ALA A 41 -7.66 -6.67 7.26
N THR A 42 -6.54 -6.13 7.72
CA THR A 42 -5.55 -5.57 6.83
C THR A 42 -5.23 -6.71 5.89
N ASP A 43 -5.54 -6.56 4.60
CA ASP A 43 -5.21 -7.53 3.57
C ASP A 43 -3.72 -7.85 3.76
N GLU A 44 -3.43 -9.07 4.21
CA GLU A 44 -2.08 -9.53 4.48
C GLU A 44 -1.36 -9.56 3.13
N LEU A 45 -0.36 -8.69 2.98
CA LEU A 45 0.43 -8.64 1.77
C LEU A 45 1.30 -9.89 1.72
N ALA A 46 1.01 -10.77 0.78
CA ALA A 46 1.72 -12.03 0.62
C ALA A 46 2.02 -12.31 -0.86
N PRO A 47 3.10 -13.04 -1.16
CA PRO A 47 3.37 -13.47 -2.52
C PRO A 47 2.27 -14.40 -3.01
N VAL A 48 1.94 -14.30 -4.28
CA VAL A 48 1.01 -15.23 -4.95
C VAL A 48 1.77 -16.09 -5.94
N ALA A 49 1.25 -17.28 -6.27
CA ALA A 49 1.92 -18.26 -7.13
C ALA A 49 2.42 -17.70 -8.48
N ARG A 50 1.76 -16.66 -9.01
CA ARG A 50 2.22 -16.00 -10.25
C ARG A 50 3.51 -15.21 -10.05
N HIS A 51 3.78 -14.64 -8.86
CA HIS A 51 5.01 -13.90 -8.58
C HIS A 51 6.24 -14.81 -8.68
N GLU A 52 6.18 -16.00 -8.10
CA GLU A 52 7.24 -17.00 -8.22
C GLU A 52 7.48 -17.39 -9.69
N LYS A 53 6.40 -17.63 -10.44
CA LYS A 53 6.48 -17.93 -11.85
C LYS A 53 7.11 -16.80 -12.68
N ILE A 54 6.75 -15.56 -12.39
CA ILE A 54 7.31 -14.38 -13.06
C ILE A 54 8.79 -14.23 -12.70
N GLY A 55 9.17 -14.38 -11.42
CA GLY A 55 10.56 -14.36 -10.99
C GLY A 55 11.43 -15.32 -11.77
N GLN A 56 11.00 -16.58 -11.89
CA GLN A 56 11.69 -17.60 -12.68
C GLN A 56 11.86 -17.19 -14.15
N LEU A 57 10.79 -16.69 -14.78
CA LEU A 57 10.83 -16.25 -16.18
C LEU A 57 11.75 -15.07 -16.39
N VAL A 58 11.74 -14.09 -15.48
CA VAL A 58 12.63 -12.93 -15.54
C VAL A 58 14.08 -13.34 -15.37
N THR A 59 14.37 -14.24 -14.42
CA THR A 59 15.73 -14.78 -14.23
C THR A 59 16.22 -15.50 -15.49
N GLU A 60 15.38 -16.36 -16.09
CA GLU A 60 15.73 -17.05 -17.33
C GLU A 60 15.97 -16.07 -18.48
N PHE A 61 15.14 -15.04 -18.61
CA PHE A 61 15.30 -13.99 -19.62
C PHE A 61 16.62 -13.23 -19.44
N ILE A 62 16.98 -12.86 -18.20
CA ILE A 62 18.22 -12.14 -17.91
C ILE A 62 19.44 -12.98 -18.31
N GLN A 63 19.45 -14.23 -17.91
CA GLN A 63 20.59 -15.11 -18.20
C GLN A 63 20.75 -15.43 -19.69
N LYS A 64 19.63 -15.60 -20.44
CA LYS A 64 19.66 -16.08 -21.82
C LYS A 64 19.53 -14.98 -22.87
N SER A 65 18.80 -13.92 -22.59
CA SER A 65 18.35 -12.96 -23.60
C SER A 65 18.74 -11.50 -23.31
N HIS A 66 19.01 -11.16 -22.06
CA HIS A 66 19.42 -9.80 -21.71
C HIS A 66 20.84 -9.54 -22.24
N TYR A 67 21.11 -8.35 -22.77
CA TYR A 67 22.39 -8.02 -23.43
C TYR A 67 23.62 -8.18 -22.52
N ARG A 68 23.46 -8.01 -21.20
CA ARG A 68 24.55 -8.17 -20.23
C ARG A 68 24.84 -9.63 -19.89
N HIS A 69 23.88 -10.55 -20.13
CA HIS A 69 23.97 -11.96 -19.70
C HIS A 69 24.48 -12.10 -18.25
N ALA A 70 23.98 -11.25 -17.36
CA ALA A 70 24.43 -11.18 -15.98
C ALA A 70 24.15 -12.51 -15.26
N SER A 71 25.09 -12.93 -14.41
CA SER A 71 24.82 -14.00 -13.45
C SER A 71 23.79 -13.53 -12.44
N VAL A 72 22.91 -14.41 -12.07
CA VAL A 72 22.00 -14.21 -10.94
C VAL A 72 22.58 -15.03 -9.80
N ASP A 73 23.32 -14.37 -8.92
CA ASP A 73 24.16 -14.97 -7.88
C ASP A 73 24.19 -14.08 -6.63
N ASP A 74 24.99 -14.48 -5.63
CA ASP A 74 25.13 -13.78 -4.34
C ASP A 74 25.54 -12.31 -4.50
N ASP A 75 26.40 -11.98 -5.46
CA ASP A 75 26.83 -10.60 -5.70
C ASP A 75 25.64 -9.75 -6.15
N LEU A 76 24.85 -10.26 -7.11
CA LEU A 76 23.63 -9.60 -7.55
C LEU A 76 22.60 -9.52 -6.42
N SER A 77 22.45 -10.60 -5.63
CA SER A 77 21.56 -10.63 -4.47
C SER A 77 21.88 -9.51 -3.47
N SER A 78 23.18 -9.30 -3.20
CA SER A 78 23.66 -8.23 -2.32
C SER A 78 23.26 -6.83 -2.84
N GLU A 79 23.46 -6.55 -4.14
CA GLU A 79 23.04 -5.28 -4.73
C GLU A 79 21.52 -5.10 -4.72
N VAL A 80 20.76 -6.19 -4.94
CA VAL A 80 19.29 -6.16 -4.90
C VAL A 80 18.79 -5.77 -3.51
N LEU A 81 19.39 -6.30 -2.44
CA LEU A 81 19.00 -5.93 -1.08
C LEU A 81 19.19 -4.44 -0.84
N ASP A 82 20.36 -3.90 -1.17
CA ASP A 82 20.66 -2.48 -0.97
C ASP A 82 19.65 -1.60 -1.73
N ARG A 83 19.40 -1.91 -3.01
CA ARG A 83 18.43 -1.18 -3.84
C ARG A 83 16.99 -1.33 -3.35
N TYR A 84 16.61 -2.48 -2.80
CA TYR A 84 15.27 -2.68 -2.29
C TYR A 84 15.04 -1.85 -1.02
N VAL A 85 16.01 -1.80 -0.11
CA VAL A 85 15.97 -0.95 1.07
C VAL A 85 15.92 0.53 0.67
N GLU A 86 16.74 0.95 -0.31
CA GLU A 86 16.70 2.30 -0.87
C GLU A 86 15.34 2.62 -1.51
N ALA A 87 14.77 1.70 -2.28
CA ALA A 87 13.46 1.90 -2.90
C ALA A 87 12.33 2.08 -1.87
N LEU A 88 12.46 1.48 -0.69
CA LEU A 88 11.50 1.62 0.40
C LEU A 88 11.74 2.92 1.20
N ASP A 89 12.99 3.22 1.55
CA ASP A 89 13.31 4.35 2.44
C ASP A 89 14.65 5.03 2.07
N ASN A 90 14.74 5.57 0.86
CA ASN A 90 15.95 6.25 0.37
C ASN A 90 16.41 7.37 1.31
N ASN A 91 15.48 8.10 1.88
CA ASN A 91 15.77 9.27 2.70
C ASN A 91 15.90 8.96 4.19
N ARG A 92 15.95 7.68 4.57
CA ARG A 92 16.17 7.17 5.95
C ARG A 92 15.26 7.83 6.99
N MET A 93 13.97 7.86 6.64
CA MET A 93 12.93 8.53 7.42
C MET A 93 12.04 7.56 8.21
N TYR A 94 12.10 6.27 7.89
CA TYR A 94 11.17 5.27 8.42
C TYR A 94 11.86 4.15 9.18
N PHE A 95 12.86 3.50 8.58
CA PHE A 95 13.57 2.39 9.21
C PHE A 95 14.50 2.84 10.32
N LEU A 96 14.65 1.97 11.32
CA LEU A 96 15.73 2.03 12.28
C LEU A 96 16.96 1.26 11.76
N ALA A 97 18.14 1.60 12.25
CA ALA A 97 19.36 0.85 11.96
C ALA A 97 19.22 -0.65 12.29
N SER A 98 18.47 -0.98 13.34
CA SER A 98 18.18 -2.38 13.72
C SER A 98 17.29 -3.11 12.71
N ASP A 99 16.37 -2.40 12.04
CA ASP A 99 15.51 -2.98 11.01
C ASP A 99 16.35 -3.36 9.80
N VAL A 100 17.20 -2.43 9.33
CA VAL A 100 18.10 -2.66 8.20
C VAL A 100 19.11 -3.77 8.52
N ALA A 101 19.68 -3.78 9.74
CA ALA A 101 20.56 -4.85 10.17
C ALA A 101 19.87 -6.24 10.19
N ALA A 102 18.57 -6.29 10.50
CA ALA A 102 17.81 -7.54 10.44
C ALA A 102 17.61 -8.04 9.00
N PHE A 103 17.63 -7.17 8.00
CA PHE A 103 17.51 -7.55 6.58
C PHE A 103 18.78 -8.19 6.05
N GLU A 104 19.94 -7.97 6.69
CA GLU A 104 21.22 -8.56 6.27
C GLU A 104 21.21 -10.08 6.19
N GLN A 105 20.34 -10.75 6.95
CA GLN A 105 20.16 -12.19 6.85
C GLN A 105 19.72 -12.68 5.46
N TYR A 106 19.15 -11.80 4.64
CA TYR A 106 18.67 -12.11 3.30
C TYR A 106 19.64 -11.69 2.18
N ARG A 107 20.79 -11.10 2.53
CA ARG A 107 21.73 -10.47 1.58
C ARG A 107 22.14 -11.39 0.43
N PHE A 108 22.32 -12.66 0.71
CA PHE A 108 22.77 -13.65 -0.27
C PHE A 108 21.70 -14.71 -0.59
N LEU A 109 20.42 -14.36 -0.40
CA LEU A 109 19.30 -15.28 -0.62
C LEU A 109 18.27 -14.76 -1.63
N LEU A 110 18.33 -13.47 -2.01
CA LEU A 110 17.30 -12.88 -2.86
C LEU A 110 17.35 -13.42 -4.29
N ASP A 111 18.51 -13.82 -4.79
CA ASP A 111 18.67 -14.46 -6.09
C ASP A 111 18.03 -15.86 -6.12
N ASP A 112 18.17 -16.65 -5.06
CA ASP A 112 17.53 -17.94 -4.91
C ASP A 112 16.00 -17.80 -4.77
N MET A 113 15.53 -16.78 -4.03
CA MET A 113 14.10 -16.48 -3.91
C MET A 113 13.45 -16.15 -5.27
N VAL A 114 14.13 -15.36 -6.11
CA VAL A 114 13.62 -15.08 -7.47
C VAL A 114 13.63 -16.31 -8.36
N ARG A 115 14.58 -17.23 -8.16
CA ARG A 115 14.69 -18.47 -8.96
C ARG A 115 13.68 -19.54 -8.57
N SER A 116 13.53 -19.81 -7.26
CA SER A 116 12.79 -21.00 -6.83
C SER A 116 12.32 -21.01 -5.37
N GLU A 117 12.81 -20.10 -4.54
CA GLU A 117 12.47 -20.06 -3.13
C GLU A 117 11.24 -19.15 -2.86
N PRO A 118 10.58 -19.28 -1.72
CA PRO A 118 9.46 -18.42 -1.35
C PRO A 118 9.87 -16.95 -1.22
N LEU A 119 9.07 -16.05 -1.77
CA LEU A 119 9.27 -14.59 -1.72
C LEU A 119 8.79 -13.95 -0.40
N ASN A 120 8.37 -14.72 0.59
CA ASN A 120 7.86 -14.20 1.85
C ASN A 120 8.79 -13.16 2.50
N PRO A 121 10.13 -13.35 2.59
CA PRO A 121 10.99 -12.34 3.19
C PRO A 121 10.92 -10.96 2.54
N VAL A 122 10.71 -10.89 1.22
CA VAL A 122 10.52 -9.62 0.49
C VAL A 122 9.26 -8.90 0.98
N PHE A 123 8.19 -9.65 1.19
CA PHE A 123 6.92 -9.13 1.70
C PHE A 123 7.00 -8.75 3.18
N ASP A 124 7.72 -9.54 4.00
CA ASP A 124 7.96 -9.24 5.41
C ASP A 124 8.73 -7.92 5.59
N MET A 125 9.74 -7.67 4.75
CA MET A 125 10.47 -6.39 4.71
C MET A 125 9.55 -5.23 4.36
N PHE A 126 8.66 -5.41 3.38
CA PHE A 126 7.68 -4.40 3.01
C PHE A 126 6.63 -4.17 4.11
N ASP A 127 6.16 -5.20 4.78
CA ASP A 127 5.21 -5.08 5.89
C ASP A 127 5.81 -4.33 7.09
N LEU A 128 7.10 -4.56 7.38
CA LEU A 128 7.81 -3.75 8.35
C LEU A 128 7.88 -2.28 7.91
N TYR A 129 8.23 -2.01 6.64
CA TYR A 129 8.19 -0.66 6.09
C TYR A 129 6.82 0.01 6.27
N ARG A 130 5.75 -0.68 5.89
CA ARG A 130 4.37 -0.21 6.04
C ARG A 130 4.04 0.12 7.49
N THR A 131 4.49 -0.71 8.42
CA THR A 131 4.32 -0.50 9.86
C THR A 131 5.06 0.77 10.30
N ARG A 132 6.33 0.93 9.92
CA ARG A 132 7.14 2.11 10.22
C ARG A 132 6.53 3.39 9.64
N VAL A 133 6.05 3.35 8.41
CA VAL A 133 5.34 4.49 7.80
C VAL A 133 4.10 4.89 8.61
N ARG A 134 3.30 3.93 9.06
CA ARG A 134 2.12 4.22 9.91
C ARG A 134 2.52 4.85 11.24
N GLU A 135 3.53 4.32 11.92
CA GLU A 135 4.06 4.89 13.17
C GLU A 135 4.48 6.35 12.96
N ARG A 136 5.26 6.61 11.92
CA ARG A 136 5.78 7.95 11.63
C ARG A 136 4.69 8.95 11.23
N LEU A 137 3.75 8.55 10.41
CA LEU A 137 2.65 9.42 10.00
C LEU A 137 1.64 9.66 11.13
N THR A 138 1.43 8.67 12.01
CA THR A 138 0.63 8.87 13.23
C THR A 138 1.31 9.86 14.16
N PHE A 139 2.62 9.75 14.36
CA PHE A 139 3.40 10.75 15.10
C PHE A 139 3.32 12.13 14.46
N ALA A 140 3.50 12.23 13.12
CA ALA A 140 3.38 13.49 12.41
C ALA A 140 2.01 14.16 12.59
N LEU A 141 0.92 13.37 12.56
CA LEU A 141 -0.43 13.87 12.82
C LEU A 141 -0.58 14.40 14.25
N SER A 142 -0.01 13.72 15.26
CA SER A 142 -0.03 14.21 16.64
C SER A 142 0.73 15.53 16.82
N GLN A 143 1.77 15.78 16.02
CA GLN A 143 2.51 17.05 16.06
C GLN A 143 1.70 18.24 15.53
N LEU A 144 0.59 17.99 14.80
CA LEU A 144 -0.31 19.04 14.32
C LEU A 144 -1.33 19.51 15.37
N GLU A 145 -1.40 18.87 16.55
CA GLU A 145 -2.32 19.28 17.63
C GLU A 145 -1.98 20.68 18.20
N SER A 146 -0.74 21.14 18.01
CA SER A 146 -0.28 22.46 18.46
C SER A 146 0.61 23.11 17.39
N GLU A 147 0.50 24.45 17.32
CA GLU A 147 1.34 25.24 16.43
C GLU A 147 2.82 25.13 16.83
N PRO A 148 3.72 24.82 15.89
CA PRO A 148 5.15 24.80 16.17
C PRO A 148 5.69 26.18 16.52
N ASP A 149 6.60 26.26 17.49
CA ASP A 149 7.30 27.51 17.81
C ASP A 149 8.35 27.82 16.73
N PHE A 150 8.01 28.74 15.82
CA PHE A 150 8.90 29.17 14.75
C PHE A 150 10.01 30.14 15.22
N SER A 151 9.97 30.63 16.45
CA SER A 151 11.02 31.47 16.99
C SER A 151 12.28 30.66 17.39
N VAL A 152 12.13 29.37 17.59
CA VAL A 152 13.26 28.47 17.87
C VAL A 152 14.04 28.21 16.59
N GLU A 153 15.30 28.69 16.59
CA GLU A 153 16.23 28.48 15.47
C GLU A 153 16.76 27.04 15.49
N GLU A 154 16.44 26.29 14.46
CA GLU A 154 16.90 24.90 14.28
C GLU A 154 17.01 24.57 12.79
N SER A 155 17.79 23.53 12.46
CA SER A 155 17.97 23.07 11.10
C SER A 155 17.26 21.74 10.84
N TYR A 156 16.75 21.58 9.62
CA TYR A 156 16.21 20.33 9.11
C TYR A 156 17.00 19.91 7.86
N GLU A 157 17.48 18.67 7.86
CA GLU A 157 18.18 18.08 6.72
C GLU A 157 17.17 17.41 5.78
N PHE A 158 17.07 17.93 4.56
CA PHE A 158 16.15 17.40 3.56
C PHE A 158 16.68 16.17 2.87
N ASP A 159 17.96 16.19 2.55
CA ASP A 159 18.65 15.09 1.88
C ASP A 159 19.38 14.26 2.93
N ARG A 160 18.79 13.10 3.20
CA ARG A 160 19.28 12.19 4.23
C ARG A 160 19.81 10.88 3.66
N GLU A 161 19.94 10.79 2.33
CA GLU A 161 20.36 9.57 1.63
C GLU A 161 21.70 9.03 2.15
N ASP A 162 22.66 9.93 2.43
CA ASP A 162 23.99 9.57 2.93
C ASP A 162 24.13 9.61 4.46
N LEU A 163 23.08 9.96 5.20
CA LEU A 163 23.16 10.01 6.67
C LEU A 163 22.98 8.61 7.27
N PRO A 164 23.45 8.36 8.51
CA PRO A 164 23.20 7.09 9.17
C PRO A 164 21.71 6.89 9.44
N TRP A 165 21.27 5.63 9.47
CA TRP A 165 19.94 5.26 9.97
C TRP A 165 19.80 5.64 11.43
N ALA A 166 18.64 6.14 11.81
CA ALA A 166 18.32 6.40 13.22
C ALA A 166 18.44 5.11 14.04
N THR A 167 19.02 5.22 15.23
CA THR A 167 19.25 4.07 16.11
C THR A 167 18.10 3.84 17.08
N THR A 168 17.30 4.87 17.33
CA THR A 168 16.16 4.83 18.26
C THR A 168 14.92 5.49 17.68
N SER A 169 13.76 5.16 18.23
CA SER A 169 12.51 5.83 17.88
C SER A 169 12.53 7.31 18.21
N ASP A 170 13.20 7.70 19.30
CA ASP A 170 13.30 9.10 19.71
C ASP A 170 14.09 9.93 18.68
N GLU A 171 15.13 9.35 18.05
CA GLU A 171 15.83 10.01 16.95
C GLU A 171 14.92 10.20 15.73
N LEU A 172 14.13 9.19 15.38
CA LEU A 172 13.12 9.32 14.31
C LEU A 172 12.04 10.34 14.66
N ASP A 173 11.59 10.37 15.91
CA ASP A 173 10.60 11.35 16.40
C ASP A 173 11.13 12.77 16.22
N GLU A 174 12.39 13.02 16.56
CA GLU A 174 13.01 14.33 16.38
C GLU A 174 13.16 14.71 14.88
N ILE A 175 13.53 13.77 14.05
CA ILE A 175 13.58 13.98 12.58
C ILE A 175 12.19 14.35 12.05
N TRP A 176 11.15 13.61 12.46
CA TRP A 176 9.79 13.85 12.01
C TRP A 176 9.17 15.12 12.62
N ARG A 177 9.49 15.46 13.87
CA ARG A 177 9.09 16.74 14.47
C ARG A 177 9.63 17.92 13.64
N LYS A 178 10.91 17.88 13.28
CA LYS A 178 11.53 18.91 12.44
C LYS A 178 10.92 18.95 11.03
N ARG A 179 10.61 17.78 10.46
CA ARG A 179 9.91 17.70 9.17
C ARG A 179 8.56 18.38 9.21
N VAL A 180 7.73 18.07 10.23
CA VAL A 180 6.41 18.68 10.39
C VAL A 180 6.52 20.18 10.57
N LYS A 181 7.47 20.64 11.42
CA LYS A 181 7.72 22.08 11.61
C LYS A 181 8.14 22.75 10.29
N ASN A 182 9.00 22.11 9.49
CA ASN A 182 9.44 22.63 8.20
C ASN A 182 8.29 22.67 7.18
N ASP A 183 7.45 21.62 7.11
CA ASP A 183 6.27 21.60 6.26
C ASP A 183 5.29 22.72 6.64
N ALA A 184 5.09 22.95 7.96
CA ALA A 184 4.27 24.03 8.48
C ALA A 184 4.87 25.40 8.20
N LEU A 185 6.18 25.58 8.40
CA LEU A 185 6.89 26.82 8.11
C LEU A 185 6.75 27.21 6.63
N SER A 186 6.86 26.25 5.71
CA SER A 186 6.71 26.49 4.29
C SER A 186 5.33 27.06 3.91
N LEU A 187 4.29 26.62 4.62
CA LEU A 187 2.92 27.13 4.43
C LEU A 187 2.71 28.47 5.13
N ALA A 188 3.31 28.68 6.31
CA ALA A 188 3.27 29.96 7.01
C ALA A 188 3.97 31.08 6.21
N LEU A 189 5.11 30.77 5.57
CA LEU A 189 5.77 31.70 4.65
C LEU A 189 4.93 32.01 3.40
N ALA A 190 3.97 31.17 3.05
CA ALA A 190 2.95 31.44 2.04
C ALA A 190 1.70 32.15 2.62
N GLU A 191 1.86 32.84 3.77
CA GLU A 191 0.84 33.66 4.44
C GLU A 191 -0.43 32.89 4.86
N LYS A 192 -0.31 31.57 5.15
CA LYS A 192 -1.42 30.76 5.66
C LYS A 192 -1.50 30.84 7.17
N GLU A 193 -2.72 30.94 7.69
CA GLU A 193 -2.99 30.86 9.14
C GLU A 193 -2.86 29.42 9.65
N TRP A 194 -2.55 29.24 10.93
CA TRP A 194 -2.29 27.92 11.51
C TRP A 194 -3.41 26.91 11.28
N THR A 195 -4.67 27.31 11.41
CA THR A 195 -5.83 26.44 11.17
C THR A 195 -5.87 25.89 9.74
N GLU A 196 -5.50 26.72 8.76
CA GLU A 196 -5.42 26.30 7.35
C GLU A 196 -4.21 25.38 7.11
N ILE A 197 -3.07 25.69 7.74
CA ILE A 197 -1.86 24.84 7.71
C ILE A 197 -2.16 23.45 8.26
N GLN A 198 -2.81 23.38 9.41
CA GLN A 198 -3.22 22.14 10.06
C GLN A 198 -4.08 21.30 9.12
N GLU A 199 -5.15 21.86 8.56
CA GLU A 199 -6.02 21.14 7.62
C GLU A 199 -5.28 20.61 6.38
N VAL A 200 -4.36 21.39 5.82
CA VAL A 200 -3.57 20.99 4.64
C VAL A 200 -2.64 19.83 4.98
N LEU A 201 -1.94 19.90 6.12
CA LEU A 201 -0.99 18.86 6.53
C LEU A 201 -1.71 17.60 6.99
N GLU A 202 -2.81 17.70 7.74
CA GLU A 202 -3.66 16.55 8.10
C GLU A 202 -4.16 15.80 6.86
N LYS A 203 -4.66 16.53 5.86
CA LYS A 203 -5.08 15.92 4.58
C LYS A 203 -3.90 15.26 3.86
N ARG A 204 -2.71 15.89 3.87
CA ARG A 204 -1.51 15.35 3.21
C ARG A 204 -1.09 14.04 3.85
N TYR A 205 -0.93 13.99 5.18
CA TYR A 205 -0.47 12.81 5.90
C TYR A 205 -1.52 11.70 5.90
N SER A 206 -2.80 12.03 6.07
CA SER A 206 -3.89 11.06 6.00
C SER A 206 -4.04 10.44 4.60
N ARG A 207 -3.84 11.21 3.53
CA ARG A 207 -3.83 10.67 2.16
C ARG A 207 -2.66 9.71 1.94
N PHE A 208 -1.52 9.98 2.58
CA PHE A 208 -0.39 9.06 2.49
C PHE A 208 -0.70 7.75 3.21
N LEU A 209 -1.24 7.79 4.44
CA LEU A 209 -1.71 6.60 5.15
C LEU A 209 -2.71 5.80 4.30
N LYS A 210 -3.73 6.47 3.76
CA LYS A 210 -4.73 5.81 2.90
C LYS A 210 -4.08 5.13 1.67
N ARG A 211 -3.06 5.74 1.06
CA ARG A 211 -2.32 5.11 -0.05
C ARG A 211 -1.55 3.87 0.38
N MET A 212 -0.92 3.90 1.56
CA MET A 212 -0.23 2.73 2.11
C MET A 212 -1.19 1.56 2.34
N ASP A 213 -2.43 1.84 2.76
CA ASP A 213 -3.46 0.81 2.95
C ASP A 213 -4.01 0.24 1.63
N GLN A 214 -3.85 0.95 0.52
CA GLN A 214 -4.29 0.53 -0.82
C GLN A 214 -3.26 -0.27 -1.60
N ILE A 215 -2.03 -0.38 -1.10
CA ILE A 215 -0.96 -1.17 -1.74
C ILE A 215 -1.36 -2.64 -1.76
N LYS A 216 -1.14 -3.28 -2.90
CA LYS A 216 -1.43 -4.70 -3.14
C LYS A 216 -0.16 -5.50 -3.30
N SER A 217 -0.28 -6.82 -3.22
CA SER A 217 0.84 -7.75 -3.41
C SER A 217 1.58 -7.56 -4.74
N ASP A 218 0.88 -7.16 -5.80
CA ASP A 218 1.51 -6.86 -7.10
C ASP A 218 2.40 -5.61 -7.03
N ASP A 219 2.02 -4.60 -6.26
CA ASP A 219 2.79 -3.37 -6.12
C ASP A 219 4.09 -3.63 -5.33
N VAL A 220 4.01 -4.48 -4.29
CA VAL A 220 5.19 -4.93 -3.52
C VAL A 220 6.14 -5.72 -4.42
N PHE A 221 5.60 -6.68 -5.18
CA PHE A 221 6.39 -7.48 -6.11
C PHE A 221 7.03 -6.62 -7.20
N GLU A 222 6.30 -5.64 -7.75
CA GLU A 222 6.85 -4.70 -8.74
C GLU A 222 7.99 -3.87 -8.17
N THR A 223 7.86 -3.36 -6.93
CA THR A 223 8.93 -2.61 -6.26
C THR A 223 10.19 -3.46 -6.11
N PHE A 224 10.04 -4.71 -5.66
CA PHE A 224 11.16 -5.64 -5.53
C PHE A 224 11.79 -5.99 -6.89
N MET A 225 10.97 -6.32 -7.89
CA MET A 225 11.46 -6.66 -9.22
C MET A 225 12.15 -5.49 -9.91
N ASN A 226 11.76 -4.25 -9.59
CA ASN A 226 12.48 -3.08 -10.08
C ASN A 226 13.81 -2.87 -9.36
N ALA A 227 13.90 -3.11 -8.04
CA ALA A 227 15.19 -3.16 -7.37
C ALA A 227 16.13 -4.18 -8.02
N PHE A 228 15.61 -5.36 -8.36
CA PHE A 228 16.33 -6.40 -9.09
C PHE A 228 16.72 -5.98 -10.52
N ALA A 229 15.80 -5.42 -11.30
CA ALA A 229 16.07 -5.04 -12.69
C ALA A 229 17.09 -3.90 -12.81
N HIS A 230 17.06 -2.95 -11.88
CA HIS A 230 17.96 -1.80 -11.87
C HIS A 230 19.42 -2.15 -11.48
N THR A 231 19.69 -3.33 -10.91
CA THR A 231 21.07 -3.82 -10.76
C THR A 231 21.67 -4.18 -12.11
N LEU A 232 20.86 -4.56 -13.09
CA LEU A 232 21.31 -4.93 -14.41
C LEU A 232 21.64 -3.72 -15.26
N ASP A 233 20.74 -2.77 -15.34
CA ASP A 233 20.96 -1.47 -15.94
C ASP A 233 19.80 -0.50 -15.58
N PRO A 234 20.04 0.83 -15.60
CA PRO A 234 19.06 1.82 -15.17
C PRO A 234 17.84 1.95 -16.09
N HIS A 235 17.83 1.30 -17.25
CA HIS A 235 16.73 1.35 -18.22
C HIS A 235 15.88 0.08 -18.22
N SER A 236 16.31 -0.96 -17.51
CA SER A 236 15.54 -2.19 -17.34
C SER A 236 14.55 -2.04 -16.21
N SER A 237 13.27 -2.19 -16.50
CA SER A 237 12.21 -2.12 -15.49
C SER A 237 11.21 -3.26 -15.66
N TYR A 238 10.72 -3.75 -14.55
CA TYR A 238 9.56 -4.64 -14.50
C TYR A 238 8.30 -3.78 -14.35
N LEU A 239 7.28 -4.11 -15.11
CA LEU A 239 5.95 -3.52 -14.98
C LEU A 239 4.95 -4.62 -14.61
N SER A 240 4.15 -4.39 -13.58
CA SER A 240 3.00 -5.25 -13.28
C SER A 240 2.03 -5.28 -14.46
N PRO A 241 1.15 -6.29 -14.57
CA PRO A 241 0.20 -6.36 -15.67
C PRO A 241 -0.61 -5.07 -15.86
N ARG A 242 -1.00 -4.44 -14.76
CA ARG A 242 -1.73 -3.16 -14.76
C ARG A 242 -0.86 -2.03 -15.34
N ASN A 243 0.33 -1.84 -14.80
CA ASN A 243 1.23 -0.77 -15.22
C ASN A 243 1.74 -0.98 -16.66
N SER A 244 1.91 -2.24 -17.08
CA SER A 244 2.24 -2.59 -18.45
C SER A 244 1.14 -2.21 -19.43
N GLU A 245 -0.13 -2.39 -19.07
CA GLU A 245 -1.27 -1.95 -19.90
C GLU A 245 -1.32 -0.41 -20.00
N GLU A 246 -1.14 0.30 -18.89
CA GLU A 246 -1.08 1.77 -18.89
C GLU A 246 0.08 2.28 -19.77
N TYR A 247 1.26 1.69 -19.65
CA TYR A 247 2.42 2.00 -20.48
C TYR A 247 2.14 1.75 -21.97
N ARG A 248 1.51 0.62 -22.30
CA ARG A 248 1.12 0.29 -23.67
C ARG A 248 0.16 1.31 -24.26
N ILE A 249 -0.83 1.76 -23.48
CA ILE A 249 -1.78 2.79 -23.89
C ILE A 249 -1.04 4.10 -24.18
N GLN A 250 -0.13 4.52 -23.31
CA GLN A 250 0.66 5.73 -23.51
C GLN A 250 1.54 5.66 -24.77
N MET A 251 2.17 4.50 -25.01
CA MET A 251 3.05 4.30 -26.17
C MET A 251 2.30 4.14 -27.49
N SER A 252 1.08 3.63 -27.48
CA SER A 252 0.28 3.44 -28.70
C SER A 252 -0.22 4.75 -29.30
N LEU A 253 -0.14 5.87 -28.55
CA LEU A 253 -0.70 7.18 -28.92
C LEU A 253 -2.18 7.12 -29.32
N SER A 254 -2.84 6.00 -29.05
CA SER A 254 -4.25 5.78 -29.29
C SER A 254 -4.95 5.39 -28.00
N TYR A 255 -6.05 6.06 -27.71
CA TYR A 255 -6.81 5.85 -26.49
C TYR A 255 -8.21 5.34 -26.84
N PHE A 256 -8.56 4.18 -26.34
CA PHE A 256 -9.91 3.65 -26.41
C PHE A 256 -10.61 3.91 -25.08
N GLY A 257 -11.63 4.74 -25.09
CA GLY A 257 -12.35 5.12 -23.87
C GLY A 257 -13.61 5.90 -24.15
N ILE A 258 -14.26 6.38 -23.09
CA ILE A 258 -15.50 7.14 -23.18
C ILE A 258 -15.36 8.51 -23.86
N GLY A 259 -14.15 8.97 -24.14
CA GLY A 259 -13.91 10.28 -24.74
C GLY A 259 -14.03 11.43 -23.74
N ALA A 260 -13.70 11.19 -22.48
CA ALA A 260 -13.63 12.19 -21.44
C ALA A 260 -12.37 12.00 -20.58
N SER A 261 -11.75 13.10 -20.13
CA SER A 261 -10.72 13.04 -19.10
C SER A 261 -11.37 13.10 -17.72
N LEU A 262 -10.94 12.19 -16.85
CA LEU A 262 -11.48 12.00 -15.53
C LEU A 262 -10.42 12.32 -14.47
N GLN A 263 -10.86 12.85 -13.34
CA GLN A 263 -10.01 13.08 -12.17
C GLN A 263 -10.73 12.59 -10.92
N ILE A 264 -9.98 11.95 -10.03
CA ILE A 264 -10.49 11.58 -8.71
C ILE A 264 -10.44 12.83 -7.84
N GLU A 265 -11.59 13.24 -7.31
CA GLU A 265 -11.75 14.33 -6.35
C GLU A 265 -12.43 13.77 -5.10
N ASP A 266 -11.67 13.65 -4.01
CA ASP A 266 -12.09 12.98 -2.78
C ASP A 266 -12.57 11.53 -3.03
N ASP A 267 -13.86 11.27 -2.91
CA ASP A 267 -14.46 9.93 -3.10
C ASP A 267 -15.23 9.80 -4.43
N TYR A 268 -15.13 10.79 -5.33
CA TYR A 268 -15.82 10.80 -6.62
C TYR A 268 -14.85 10.85 -7.78
N VAL A 269 -15.30 10.32 -8.92
CA VAL A 269 -14.63 10.54 -10.21
C VAL A 269 -15.37 11.68 -10.92
N MET A 270 -14.65 12.76 -11.21
CA MET A 270 -15.20 13.93 -11.89
C MET A 270 -14.74 14.02 -13.33
N VAL A 271 -15.65 14.37 -14.23
CA VAL A 271 -15.34 14.69 -15.62
C VAL A 271 -14.68 16.07 -15.70
N ILE A 272 -13.42 16.12 -16.14
CA ILE A 272 -12.67 17.36 -16.29
C ILE A 272 -12.94 17.98 -17.65
N ASN A 273 -12.76 17.19 -18.71
CA ASN A 273 -12.98 17.65 -20.09
C ASN A 273 -13.62 16.55 -20.92
N ILE A 274 -14.41 16.97 -21.91
CA ILE A 274 -14.92 16.10 -22.97
C ILE A 274 -14.00 16.25 -24.19
N ILE A 275 -13.55 15.13 -24.73
CA ILE A 275 -12.67 15.11 -25.90
C ILE A 275 -13.51 15.34 -27.17
N PRO A 276 -13.24 16.40 -27.93
CA PRO A 276 -14.00 16.67 -29.15
C PRO A 276 -13.95 15.48 -30.12
N GLY A 277 -15.11 15.08 -30.64
CA GLY A 277 -15.22 13.93 -31.54
C GLY A 277 -15.19 12.56 -30.88
N GLY A 278 -14.99 12.50 -29.56
CA GLY A 278 -15.06 11.26 -28.77
C GLY A 278 -16.52 10.81 -28.50
N PRO A 279 -16.70 9.57 -28.00
CA PRO A 279 -18.05 9.04 -27.72
C PRO A 279 -18.89 9.94 -26.81
N ALA A 280 -18.35 10.46 -25.71
CA ALA A 280 -19.08 11.36 -24.80
C ALA A 280 -19.49 12.69 -25.45
N ALA A 281 -18.67 13.22 -26.40
CA ALA A 281 -19.02 14.42 -27.14
C ALA A 281 -20.13 14.14 -28.15
N ILE A 282 -20.15 12.98 -28.77
CA ILE A 282 -21.17 12.56 -29.75
C ILE A 282 -22.51 12.29 -29.05
N ASP A 283 -22.45 11.61 -27.88
CA ASP A 283 -23.63 11.32 -27.08
C ASP A 283 -24.26 12.56 -26.46
N GLY A 284 -23.43 13.54 -26.10
CA GLY A 284 -23.87 14.87 -25.61
C GLY A 284 -24.53 14.90 -24.23
N LEU A 285 -24.53 13.76 -23.50
CA LEU A 285 -25.12 13.65 -22.15
C LEU A 285 -24.17 14.10 -21.07
N SER A 286 -22.87 13.81 -21.22
CA SER A 286 -21.85 14.13 -20.22
C SER A 286 -21.33 15.54 -20.37
N GLN A 287 -21.13 16.24 -19.24
CA GLN A 287 -20.58 17.60 -19.20
C GLN A 287 -19.36 17.69 -18.27
N PRO A 288 -18.45 18.66 -18.50
CA PRO A 288 -17.40 18.97 -17.54
C PRO A 288 -17.98 19.27 -16.14
N LYS A 289 -17.38 18.74 -15.09
CA LYS A 289 -17.79 18.77 -13.68
C LYS A 289 -18.89 17.78 -13.30
N ASP A 290 -19.36 16.93 -14.20
CA ASP A 290 -20.22 15.82 -13.80
C ASP A 290 -19.47 14.87 -12.86
N LYS A 291 -20.15 14.41 -11.82
CA LYS A 291 -19.63 13.42 -10.88
C LYS A 291 -20.17 12.05 -11.26
N ILE A 292 -19.26 11.10 -11.41
CA ILE A 292 -19.61 9.70 -11.67
C ILE A 292 -19.79 9.04 -10.31
N THR A 293 -20.99 8.58 -10.02
CA THR A 293 -21.35 7.77 -8.85
C THR A 293 -21.58 6.34 -9.30
N ALA A 294 -21.11 5.36 -8.50
CA ALA A 294 -21.36 3.94 -8.75
C ALA A 294 -22.82 3.57 -8.42
#